data_cfbba9e71819c5f018955c1c209395b5
#
_entry.id   cfbba9e71819c5f018955c1c209395b5
#
_cell.length_a   1.000
_cell.length_b   1.000
_cell.length_c   1.000
_cell.angle_alpha   90.00
_cell.angle_beta   90.00
_cell.angle_gamma   90.00
#
_symmetry.space_group_name_H-M   'P 1'
#
loop_
_entity.id
_entity.type
_entity.pdbx_description
1 polymer ?
#
loop_
_entity_poly.entity_id
_entity_poly.type
_entity_poly.pdbx_seq_one_letter_code
_entity_poly.pdbx_strand_id
1 'polypeptide(L)'
;MRKCITFIILALTACSLMTSCDKQTKKADAWDFVITAKEAELKGDQLTLITNSEHLFAFTDRPNRKFASISMEDWTKSWNKGSDSFEKDPPNAVLVGTNSADEKEVLVEIELMSAPVKVAGGYRFQIKRMTGSDHQSVVRMGRSFIYIDNESDTLSIDTL
;
A
#
# COMPACT_ATOMS: atom_id res chain seq x y z
N MET A 1 -29.68 39.93 72.98
CA MET A 1 -28.26 39.80 72.63
C MET A 1 -28.04 38.42 71.98
N ARG A 2 -28.09 38.33 70.69
CA ARG A 2 -27.84 37.07 69.91
C ARG A 2 -26.87 37.41 68.80
N LYS A 3 -25.66 36.90 68.89
CA LYS A 3 -24.64 37.08 67.86
C LYS A 3 -24.86 36.08 66.77
N CYS A 4 -25.20 36.54 65.58
CA CYS A 4 -25.19 35.72 64.38
C CYS A 4 -23.77 35.55 63.84
N ILE A 5 -23.27 34.34 63.86
CA ILE A 5 -22.00 34.00 63.29
C ILE A 5 -22.31 33.48 61.83
N THR A 6 -21.97 34.30 60.88
CA THR A 6 -22.09 33.94 59.45
C THR A 6 -20.87 33.14 59.05
N PHE A 7 -21.04 31.85 58.82
CA PHE A 7 -20.00 30.99 58.21
C PHE A 7 -19.96 31.24 56.71
N ILE A 8 -18.89 31.86 56.26
CA ILE A 8 -18.59 31.94 54.81
C ILE A 8 -17.87 30.65 54.43
N ILE A 9 -18.56 29.76 53.74
CA ILE A 9 -17.95 28.56 53.11
C ILE A 9 -17.35 29.01 51.81
N LEU A 10 -16.03 29.13 51.80
CA LEU A 10 -15.26 29.38 50.59
C LEU A 10 -15.11 28.03 49.82
N ALA A 11 -15.97 27.81 48.85
CA ALA A 11 -15.86 26.65 47.95
C ALA A 11 -14.71 26.91 46.97
N LEU A 12 -13.56 26.31 47.26
CA LEU A 12 -12.49 26.18 46.24
C LEU A 12 -12.91 25.16 45.22
N THR A 13 -13.44 25.63 44.10
CA THR A 13 -13.58 24.83 42.87
C THR A 13 -12.20 24.63 42.25
N ALA A 14 -11.58 23.52 42.60
CA ALA A 14 -10.40 23.02 41.87
C ALA A 14 -10.83 22.64 40.45
N CYS A 15 -10.65 23.57 39.53
CA CYS A 15 -10.79 23.29 38.10
C CYS A 15 -9.61 22.39 37.68
N SER A 16 -9.82 21.08 37.74
CA SER A 16 -8.89 20.10 37.17
C SER A 16 -8.90 20.27 35.67
N LEU A 17 -7.95 21.04 35.16
CA LEU A 17 -7.58 21.05 33.75
C LEU A 17 -7.05 19.66 33.43
N MET A 18 -7.95 18.76 33.02
CA MET A 18 -7.59 17.56 32.34
C MET A 18 -7.01 17.96 30.99
N THR A 19 -5.71 18.21 30.96
CA THR A 19 -4.95 18.24 29.71
C THR A 19 -5.01 16.82 29.16
N SER A 20 -6.01 16.56 28.34
CA SER A 20 -6.04 15.38 27.49
C SER A 20 -4.86 15.54 26.54
N CYS A 21 -3.73 14.98 26.93
CA CYS A 21 -2.60 14.79 26.03
C CYS A 21 -3.06 13.71 25.06
N ASP A 22 -3.72 14.14 23.99
CA ASP A 22 -4.01 13.29 22.85
C ASP A 22 -2.64 12.85 22.34
N LYS A 23 -2.22 11.65 22.75
CA LYS A 23 -1.11 10.96 22.10
C LYS A 23 -1.62 10.65 20.71
N GLN A 24 -1.47 11.60 19.80
CA GLN A 24 -1.54 11.34 18.37
C GLN A 24 -0.54 10.20 18.11
N THR A 25 -1.04 8.98 18.11
CA THR A 25 -0.32 7.84 17.59
C THR A 25 0.02 8.23 16.17
N LYS A 26 1.30 8.49 15.92
CA LYS A 26 1.79 8.87 14.60
C LYS A 26 1.40 7.70 13.69
N LYS A 27 0.39 7.92 12.85
CA LYS A 27 -0.03 6.93 11.86
C LYS A 27 1.19 6.59 11.03
N ALA A 28 1.48 5.32 10.82
CA ALA A 28 2.57 4.91 9.96
C ALA A 28 2.30 5.47 8.54
N ASP A 29 3.35 5.73 7.79
CA ASP A 29 3.18 6.22 6.43
C ASP A 29 2.60 5.09 5.56
N ALA A 30 1.51 5.35 4.87
CA ALA A 30 1.03 4.48 3.80
C ALA A 30 1.96 4.65 2.58
N TRP A 31 2.44 3.55 2.05
CA TRP A 31 3.37 3.53 0.93
C TRP A 31 2.74 2.87 -0.29
N ASP A 32 2.69 3.60 -1.38
CA ASP A 32 2.33 3.06 -2.69
C ASP A 32 3.57 2.58 -3.42
N PHE A 33 3.39 1.61 -4.33
CA PHE A 33 4.52 1.02 -5.02
C PHE A 33 4.33 1.05 -6.53
N VAL A 34 5.46 1.20 -7.25
CA VAL A 34 5.50 1.10 -8.72
C VAL A 34 6.59 0.14 -9.14
N ILE A 35 6.21 -0.84 -9.97
CA ILE A 35 7.12 -1.74 -10.65
C ILE A 35 7.06 -1.44 -12.14
N THR A 36 8.20 -1.23 -12.77
CA THR A 36 8.29 -1.05 -14.22
C THR A 36 8.75 -2.32 -14.90
N ALA A 37 8.19 -2.61 -16.07
CA ALA A 37 8.54 -3.76 -16.86
C ALA A 37 8.74 -3.41 -18.35
N LYS A 38 9.57 -4.18 -19.02
CA LYS A 38 9.75 -4.10 -20.48
C LYS A 38 8.57 -4.72 -21.20
N GLU A 39 8.04 -5.79 -20.62
CA GLU A 39 6.91 -6.55 -21.14
C GLU A 39 6.09 -7.07 -19.95
N ALA A 40 4.79 -7.21 -20.15
CA ALA A 40 3.90 -7.89 -19.22
C ALA A 40 3.01 -8.88 -19.98
N GLU A 41 2.77 -10.03 -19.36
CA GLU A 41 1.81 -11.03 -19.86
C GLU A 41 0.79 -11.35 -18.76
N LEU A 42 -0.48 -11.13 -19.07
CA LEU A 42 -1.62 -11.61 -18.29
C LEU A 42 -2.15 -12.89 -18.92
N LYS A 43 -2.17 -13.98 -18.17
CA LYS A 43 -2.70 -15.27 -18.63
C LYS A 43 -3.49 -15.94 -17.51
N GLY A 44 -4.82 -15.99 -17.65
CA GLY A 44 -5.70 -16.42 -16.56
C GLY A 44 -5.47 -15.55 -15.32
N ASP A 45 -5.19 -16.19 -14.20
CA ASP A 45 -4.95 -15.55 -12.89
C ASP A 45 -3.45 -15.33 -12.63
N GLN A 46 -2.65 -15.22 -13.67
CA GLN A 46 -1.21 -14.98 -13.57
C GLN A 46 -0.80 -13.72 -14.32
N LEU A 47 -0.01 -12.89 -13.64
CA LEU A 47 0.72 -11.77 -14.24
C LEU A 47 2.21 -12.10 -14.23
N THR A 48 2.85 -12.06 -15.40
CA THR A 48 4.30 -12.15 -15.52
C THR A 48 4.85 -10.81 -16.01
N LEU A 49 5.78 -10.23 -15.26
CA LEU A 49 6.50 -9.02 -15.60
C LEU A 49 7.91 -9.38 -16.03
N ILE A 50 8.30 -9.00 -17.24
CA ILE A 50 9.67 -9.13 -17.74
C ILE A 50 10.40 -7.82 -17.46
N THR A 51 11.36 -7.88 -16.55
CA THR A 51 12.12 -6.70 -16.10
C THR A 51 13.53 -7.10 -15.70
N ASN A 52 14.49 -6.21 -15.97
CA ASN A 52 15.85 -6.35 -15.45
C ASN A 52 16.03 -5.59 -14.13
N SER A 53 15.02 -4.84 -13.68
CA SER A 53 15.10 -4.14 -12.41
C SER A 53 14.88 -5.13 -11.28
N GLU A 54 15.78 -5.11 -10.33
CA GLU A 54 15.63 -5.82 -9.04
C GLU A 54 15.06 -4.91 -7.95
N HIS A 55 14.62 -3.70 -8.33
CA HIS A 55 14.06 -2.71 -7.43
C HIS A 55 12.69 -2.24 -7.93
N LEU A 56 11.86 -1.88 -6.99
CA LEU A 56 10.62 -1.15 -7.18
C LEU A 56 10.74 0.24 -6.52
N PHE A 57 9.88 1.15 -6.94
CA PHE A 57 9.78 2.47 -6.35
C PHE A 57 8.64 2.50 -5.35
N ALA A 58 8.87 3.19 -4.23
CA ALA A 58 7.85 3.42 -3.21
C ALA A 58 7.74 4.91 -2.95
N PHE A 59 6.53 5.37 -2.68
CA PHE A 59 6.27 6.76 -2.34
C PHE A 59 5.08 6.86 -1.40
N THR A 60 5.05 7.94 -0.64
CA THR A 60 3.92 8.24 0.24
C THR A 60 3.16 9.43 -0.29
N ASP A 61 1.87 9.48 -0.02
CA ASP A 61 1.03 10.62 -0.31
C ASP A 61 1.30 11.80 0.64
N ARG A 62 0.53 12.84 0.50
CA ARG A 62 0.55 14.02 1.38
C ARG A 62 0.15 13.61 2.81
N PRO A 63 0.71 14.25 3.82
CA PRO A 63 1.65 15.37 3.78
C PRO A 63 3.13 14.95 3.66
N ASN A 64 3.46 13.68 3.81
CA ASN A 64 4.82 13.20 4.07
C ASN A 64 5.72 13.24 2.82
N ARG A 65 5.20 12.89 1.63
CA ARG A 65 5.88 12.98 0.33
C ARG A 65 7.28 12.36 0.33
N LYS A 66 7.39 11.18 0.90
CA LYS A 66 8.62 10.41 0.90
C LYS A 66 8.75 9.60 -0.38
N PHE A 67 9.97 9.26 -0.73
CA PHE A 67 10.31 8.39 -1.85
C PHE A 67 11.40 7.42 -1.43
N ALA A 68 11.31 6.17 -1.89
CA ALA A 68 12.33 5.15 -1.66
C ALA A 68 12.45 4.22 -2.87
N SER A 69 13.59 3.55 -2.96
CA SER A 69 13.81 2.43 -3.88
C SER A 69 14.07 1.19 -3.03
N ILE A 70 13.29 0.16 -3.23
CA ILE A 70 13.28 -1.06 -2.41
C ILE A 70 13.64 -2.23 -3.31
N SER A 71 14.46 -3.16 -2.81
CA SER A 71 14.71 -4.39 -3.55
C SER A 71 13.45 -5.26 -3.63
N MET A 72 13.24 -5.91 -4.76
CA MET A 72 12.13 -6.87 -4.92
C MET A 72 12.21 -8.01 -3.91
N GLU A 73 13.42 -8.38 -3.49
CA GLU A 73 13.66 -9.40 -2.48
C GLU A 73 13.15 -8.96 -1.11
N ASP A 74 13.49 -7.74 -0.67
CA ASP A 74 13.06 -7.23 0.64
C ASP A 74 11.56 -6.96 0.66
N TRP A 75 11.01 -6.42 -0.43
CA TRP A 75 9.58 -6.24 -0.58
C TRP A 75 8.83 -7.59 -0.53
N THR A 76 9.35 -8.63 -1.19
CA THR A 76 8.80 -9.99 -1.11
C THR A 76 8.82 -10.53 0.32
N LYS A 77 9.91 -10.29 1.06
CA LYS A 77 10.04 -10.71 2.47
C LYS A 77 9.06 -9.96 3.40
N SER A 78 8.61 -8.78 3.02
CA SER A 78 7.66 -7.99 3.80
C SER A 78 6.21 -8.41 3.59
N TRP A 79 5.90 -9.20 2.57
CA TRP A 79 4.55 -9.56 2.14
C TRP A 79 3.63 -10.07 3.24
N ASN A 80 4.17 -10.86 4.16
CA ASN A 80 3.43 -11.46 5.27
C ASN A 80 3.70 -10.81 6.64
N LYS A 81 4.41 -9.67 6.64
CA LYS A 81 4.75 -8.98 7.90
C LYS A 81 3.63 -8.04 8.32
N GLY A 82 3.44 -7.97 9.63
CA GLY A 82 2.49 -7.04 10.24
C GLY A 82 1.08 -7.61 10.45
N SER A 83 0.26 -6.84 11.14
CA SER A 83 -1.13 -7.20 11.42
C SER A 83 -2.03 -7.06 10.19
N ASP A 84 -1.65 -6.19 9.28
CA ASP A 84 -2.31 -5.79 8.05
C ASP A 84 -1.35 -6.06 6.87
N SER A 85 -0.96 -7.34 6.74
CA SER A 85 -0.01 -7.76 5.71
C SER A 85 -0.74 -8.01 4.38
N PHE A 86 -0.03 -7.87 3.26
CA PHE A 86 -0.56 -8.20 1.94
C PHE A 86 -1.03 -9.66 1.79
N GLU A 87 -0.57 -10.56 2.65
CA GLU A 87 -1.07 -11.93 2.71
C GLU A 87 -2.51 -12.01 3.24
N LYS A 88 -2.88 -11.11 4.17
CA LYS A 88 -4.21 -11.08 4.79
C LYS A 88 -5.18 -10.18 4.03
N ASP A 89 -4.67 -9.07 3.52
CA ASP A 89 -5.41 -8.08 2.75
C ASP A 89 -4.64 -7.79 1.46
N PRO A 90 -4.90 -8.55 0.39
CA PRO A 90 -4.20 -8.42 -0.87
C PRO A 90 -4.36 -7.03 -1.48
N PRO A 91 -3.27 -6.37 -1.89
CA PRO A 91 -3.35 -5.00 -2.38
C PRO A 91 -3.99 -4.93 -3.76
N ASN A 92 -4.76 -3.87 -3.96
CA ASN A 92 -5.24 -3.48 -5.27
C ASN A 92 -4.08 -2.97 -6.13
N ALA A 93 -4.16 -3.23 -7.42
CA ALA A 93 -3.16 -2.75 -8.35
C ALA A 93 -3.75 -2.42 -9.72
N VAL A 94 -3.10 -1.53 -10.44
CA VAL A 94 -3.44 -1.19 -11.82
C VAL A 94 -2.23 -1.47 -12.70
N LEU A 95 -2.40 -2.40 -13.64
CA LEU A 95 -1.41 -2.65 -14.69
C LEU A 95 -1.74 -1.76 -15.89
N VAL A 96 -0.78 -0.95 -16.30
CA VAL A 96 -0.88 -0.06 -17.46
C VAL A 96 0.24 -0.40 -18.45
N GLY A 97 -0.09 -0.47 -19.72
CA GLY A 97 0.89 -0.73 -20.76
C GLY A 97 0.31 -0.59 -22.16
N THR A 98 1.13 -0.87 -23.15
CA THR A 98 0.72 -0.84 -24.55
C THR A 98 0.52 -2.26 -25.04
N ASN A 99 -0.67 -2.58 -25.52
CA ASN A 99 -0.97 -3.90 -26.10
C ASN A 99 -0.04 -4.17 -27.30
N SER A 100 0.63 -5.31 -27.27
CA SER A 100 1.61 -5.67 -28.30
C SER A 100 0.98 -6.00 -29.67
N ALA A 101 -0.34 -6.21 -29.73
CA ALA A 101 -1.03 -6.56 -30.97
C ALA A 101 -1.51 -5.36 -31.78
N ASP A 102 -1.97 -4.28 -31.11
CA ASP A 102 -2.60 -3.12 -31.76
C ASP A 102 -2.08 -1.77 -31.27
N GLU A 103 -1.03 -1.79 -30.45
CA GLU A 103 -0.35 -0.61 -29.89
C GLU A 103 -1.25 0.33 -29.07
N LYS A 104 -2.43 -0.13 -28.67
CA LYS A 104 -3.32 0.65 -27.84
C LYS A 104 -2.92 0.56 -26.38
N GLU A 105 -3.20 1.64 -25.66
CA GLU A 105 -3.09 1.64 -24.20
C GLU A 105 -4.10 0.65 -23.61
N VAL A 106 -3.62 -0.14 -22.66
CA VAL A 106 -4.41 -1.11 -21.90
C VAL A 106 -4.22 -0.82 -20.42
N LEU A 107 -5.33 -0.78 -19.71
CA LEU A 107 -5.41 -0.64 -18.28
C LEU A 107 -6.18 -1.85 -17.73
N VAL A 108 -5.59 -2.55 -16.77
CA VAL A 108 -6.23 -3.71 -16.12
C VAL A 108 -6.15 -3.55 -14.61
N GLU A 109 -7.31 -3.52 -13.98
CA GLU A 109 -7.43 -3.53 -12.53
C GLU A 109 -7.33 -4.95 -12.00
N ILE A 110 -6.47 -5.16 -11.03
CA ILE A 110 -6.16 -6.45 -10.44
C ILE A 110 -5.97 -6.35 -8.93
N GLU A 111 -6.09 -7.47 -8.28
CA GLU A 111 -5.70 -7.70 -6.89
C GLU A 111 -4.48 -8.64 -6.89
N LEU A 112 -3.42 -8.32 -6.16
CA LEU A 112 -2.22 -9.17 -6.07
C LEU A 112 -2.40 -10.21 -4.97
N MET A 113 -2.68 -11.45 -5.35
CA MET A 113 -3.03 -12.53 -4.43
C MET A 113 -1.84 -13.24 -3.79
N SER A 114 -0.62 -12.97 -4.24
CA SER A 114 0.59 -13.58 -3.68
C SER A 114 1.80 -12.66 -3.81
N ALA A 115 2.78 -12.89 -2.93
CA ALA A 115 4.12 -12.35 -3.12
C ALA A 115 4.67 -12.72 -4.52
N PRO A 116 5.50 -11.86 -5.11
CA PRO A 116 6.12 -12.16 -6.39
C PRO A 116 7.09 -13.34 -6.30
N VAL A 117 7.04 -14.20 -7.30
CA VAL A 117 8.01 -15.29 -7.47
C VAL A 117 8.99 -14.89 -8.58
N LYS A 118 10.30 -14.95 -8.29
CA LYS A 118 11.34 -14.69 -9.29
C LYS A 118 11.29 -15.79 -10.34
N VAL A 119 11.23 -15.39 -11.60
CA VAL A 119 11.26 -16.27 -12.78
C VAL A 119 12.36 -15.83 -13.73
N ALA A 120 12.59 -16.59 -14.81
CA ALA A 120 13.55 -16.20 -15.82
C ALA A 120 13.16 -14.85 -16.44
N GLY A 121 14.01 -13.84 -16.28
CA GLY A 121 13.84 -12.50 -16.83
C GLY A 121 12.88 -11.58 -16.06
N GLY A 122 12.40 -11.97 -14.88
CA GLY A 122 11.50 -11.09 -14.13
C GLY A 122 10.78 -11.73 -12.95
N TYR A 123 9.50 -11.39 -12.79
CA TYR A 123 8.68 -11.79 -11.63
C TYR A 123 7.29 -12.21 -12.06
N ARG A 124 6.73 -13.17 -11.35
CA ARG A 124 5.36 -13.66 -11.54
C ARG A 124 4.55 -13.48 -10.27
N PHE A 125 3.29 -13.04 -10.46
CA PHE A 125 2.29 -12.86 -9.41
C PHE A 125 1.09 -13.76 -9.69
N GLN A 126 0.46 -14.27 -8.64
CA GLN A 126 -0.93 -14.69 -8.69
C GLN A 126 -1.80 -13.45 -8.52
N ILE A 127 -2.81 -13.33 -9.36
CA ILE A 127 -3.69 -12.17 -9.38
C ILE A 127 -5.15 -12.61 -9.42
N LYS A 128 -6.01 -11.68 -9.04
CA LYS A 128 -7.44 -11.72 -9.34
C LYS A 128 -7.77 -10.48 -10.17
N ARG A 129 -8.40 -10.66 -11.32
CA ARG A 129 -8.87 -9.53 -12.14
C ARG A 129 -10.15 -8.97 -11.53
N MET A 130 -10.26 -7.65 -11.49
CA MET A 130 -11.45 -6.98 -11.01
C MET A 130 -12.57 -7.08 -12.06
N THR A 131 -13.79 -6.84 -11.64
CA THR A 131 -15.01 -6.98 -12.47
C THR A 131 -14.95 -6.14 -13.75
N GLY A 132 -15.21 -6.75 -14.88
CA GLY A 132 -15.28 -6.09 -16.20
C GLY A 132 -14.14 -6.41 -17.15
N SER A 133 -13.05 -7.03 -16.68
CA SER A 133 -12.00 -7.54 -17.56
C SER A 133 -12.33 -8.94 -18.09
N ASP A 134 -12.05 -9.19 -19.37
CA ASP A 134 -12.17 -10.54 -19.95
C ASP A 134 -11.13 -11.48 -19.33
N HIS A 135 -11.59 -12.36 -18.43
CA HIS A 135 -10.73 -13.28 -17.68
C HIS A 135 -10.06 -14.37 -18.53
N GLN A 136 -10.50 -14.57 -19.77
CA GLN A 136 -10.01 -15.67 -20.62
C GLN A 136 -8.95 -15.23 -21.63
N SER A 137 -8.86 -13.94 -21.93
CA SER A 137 -7.91 -13.43 -22.91
C SER A 137 -6.49 -13.38 -22.36
N VAL A 138 -5.54 -13.86 -23.17
CA VAL A 138 -4.12 -13.58 -22.94
C VAL A 138 -3.85 -12.17 -23.43
N VAL A 139 -3.43 -11.29 -22.51
CA VAL A 139 -3.05 -9.93 -22.84
C VAL A 139 -1.53 -9.82 -22.75
N ARG A 140 -0.89 -9.45 -23.85
CA ARG A 140 0.54 -9.15 -23.91
C ARG A 140 0.73 -7.65 -24.10
N MET A 141 1.56 -7.09 -23.24
CA MET A 141 1.89 -5.68 -23.25
C MET A 141 3.39 -5.52 -23.49
N GLY A 142 3.76 -4.52 -24.23
CA GLY A 142 5.12 -4.02 -24.29
C GLY A 142 5.50 -3.29 -22.98
N ARG A 143 6.14 -2.13 -23.11
CA ARG A 143 6.51 -1.35 -21.93
C ARG A 143 5.28 -1.10 -21.05
N SER A 144 5.42 -1.48 -19.79
CA SER A 144 4.33 -1.44 -18.83
C SER A 144 4.81 -1.05 -17.43
N PHE A 145 3.89 -0.66 -16.61
CA PHE A 145 4.11 -0.50 -15.19
C PHE A 145 2.90 -1.00 -14.41
N ILE A 146 3.14 -1.41 -13.18
CA ILE A 146 2.10 -1.73 -12.23
C ILE A 146 2.18 -0.74 -11.07
N TYR A 147 1.07 -0.08 -10.79
CA TYR A 147 0.86 0.72 -9.60
C TYR A 147 0.14 -0.14 -8.57
N ILE A 148 0.64 -0.16 -7.35
CA ILE A 148 0.11 -0.97 -6.25
C ILE A 148 -0.25 -0.01 -5.13
N ASP A 149 -1.53 0.02 -4.82
CA ASP A 149 -2.09 0.81 -3.73
C ASP A 149 -1.95 0.03 -2.42
N ASN A 150 -1.37 0.68 -1.43
CA ASN A 150 -1.23 0.10 -0.11
C ASN A 150 -1.92 1.01 0.92
N GLU A 151 -3.18 0.75 1.17
CA GLU A 151 -3.95 1.45 2.20
C GLU A 151 -3.48 1.10 3.63
N SER A 152 -2.59 0.08 3.77
CA SER A 152 -2.15 -0.37 5.08
C SER A 152 -1.11 0.56 5.71
N ASP A 153 -1.36 0.94 6.95
CA ASP A 153 -0.46 1.76 7.76
C ASP A 153 0.74 0.96 8.35
N THR A 154 0.87 -0.32 8.00
CA THR A 154 1.78 -1.25 8.71
C THR A 154 3.08 -1.55 7.98
N LEU A 155 3.19 -1.25 6.69
CA LEU A 155 4.44 -1.38 5.94
C LEU A 155 5.34 -0.16 6.22
N SER A 156 6.19 -0.28 7.24
CA SER A 156 7.26 0.70 7.47
C SER A 156 8.48 0.32 6.65
N ILE A 157 8.87 1.17 5.71
CA ILE A 157 10.13 1.01 4.95
C ILE A 157 11.35 1.13 5.87
N ASP A 158 11.21 1.76 7.03
CA ASP A 158 12.27 1.85 8.04
C ASP A 158 12.63 0.49 8.66
N THR A 159 11.88 -0.55 8.37
CA THR A 159 12.08 -1.93 8.86
C THR A 159 12.46 -2.93 7.75
N LEU A 160 12.66 -2.45 6.52
CA LEU A 160 13.09 -3.26 5.37
C LEU A 160 14.61 -3.25 5.19
#